data_479ea47ecf38133ae6f5b64a575c9c61
#
_entry.id   479ea47ecf38133ae6f5b64a575c9c61
#
_cell.length_a   1.000
_cell.length_b   1.000
_cell.length_c   1.000
_cell.angle_alpha   90.00
_cell.angle_beta   90.00
_cell.angle_gamma   90.00
#
_symmetry.space_group_name_H-M   'P 1'
#
loop_
_entity.id
_entity.type
_entity.pdbx_description
1 polymer ?
#
loop_
_entity_poly.entity_id
_entity_poly.type
_entity_poly.pdbx_seq_one_letter_code
_entity_poly.pdbx_strand_id
1 'polypeptide(L)'
;NRHPRCRMIGNGINKGMDRTTNQLVNLTSKVRFKNLPRATVEAAKARILDSIGVAMAAFLSDPIRISRRMVQPSIKDPIARLFGTLTPTSPERATFVNSAMVRYLDMNDAYVRAGVSHPSDAIAGLIATAEAEYASGQDLIAATIVAYEIQCRLADVVPNEAYGWDQNFSIVPGTVLGAGKLLNLTKHKLQQALSIGIVSNVALNQTRTGTLSMWKGISGANASRQGVFSAYLAKEGMTGPDAPFEGAMGVWNQMMNGNTFSLLAPHSLKGHKFGVQQSDIKAFPIRYGCHVPVYTALELRKKISNIREIESIKVDTYTQAFGRWIGVPEFWKPITRESADHSLPFCLAAALIDGDITTETFDQKRFLDTEIIS
;
A
#
# COMPACT_ATOMS: atom_id res chain seq x y z
N ASN A 1 -42.13 9.07 -2.41
CA ASN A 1 -41.88 7.62 -2.43
C ASN A 1 -41.90 7.10 -3.87
N ARG A 2 -40.74 7.17 -4.55
CA ARG A 2 -40.53 6.42 -5.80
C ARG A 2 -39.36 5.49 -5.52
N HIS A 3 -39.63 4.21 -5.34
CA HIS A 3 -38.62 3.16 -5.36
C HIS A 3 -37.83 3.25 -6.68
N PRO A 4 -36.51 3.23 -6.67
CA PRO A 4 -35.75 3.10 -7.91
C PRO A 4 -36.08 1.75 -8.53
N ARG A 5 -36.56 1.78 -9.78
CA ARG A 5 -36.82 0.57 -10.57
C ARG A 5 -35.50 -0.19 -10.71
N CYS A 6 -35.48 -1.38 -10.16
CA CYS A 6 -34.42 -2.36 -10.44
C CYS A 6 -34.40 -2.60 -11.96
N ARG A 7 -33.45 -2.02 -12.67
CA ARG A 7 -33.19 -2.39 -14.06
C ARG A 7 -32.64 -3.80 -14.03
N MET A 8 -33.43 -4.77 -14.43
CA MET A 8 -32.90 -6.09 -14.79
C MET A 8 -31.99 -5.88 -15.98
N ILE A 9 -30.68 -5.93 -15.69
CA ILE A 9 -29.61 -5.87 -16.69
C ILE A 9 -29.63 -7.22 -17.40
N GLY A 10 -29.94 -7.20 -18.71
CA GLY A 10 -30.07 -8.38 -19.54
C GLY A 10 -28.84 -9.30 -19.47
N ASN A 11 -29.10 -10.58 -19.32
CA ASN A 11 -28.15 -11.67 -19.21
C ASN A 11 -27.32 -11.87 -20.48
N GLY A 12 -26.12 -11.31 -20.48
CA GLY A 12 -24.99 -11.92 -21.16
C GLY A 12 -24.12 -12.61 -20.12
N ILE A 13 -24.48 -13.85 -19.69
CA ILE A 13 -23.61 -14.65 -18.84
C ILE A 13 -22.40 -15.05 -19.68
N ASN A 14 -21.37 -14.23 -19.68
CA ASN A 14 -20.04 -14.65 -20.11
C ASN A 14 -19.55 -15.65 -19.06
N LYS A 15 -19.71 -16.95 -19.33
CA LYS A 15 -19.20 -18.02 -18.49
C LYS A 15 -17.68 -17.98 -18.53
N GLY A 16 -17.06 -17.32 -17.55
CA GLY A 16 -15.60 -17.30 -17.40
C GLY A 16 -15.08 -16.03 -16.73
N MET A 17 -13.79 -16.05 -16.44
CA MET A 17 -13.10 -14.88 -15.84
C MET A 17 -13.07 -13.69 -16.80
N ASP A 18 -13.31 -12.51 -16.27
CA ASP A 18 -13.37 -11.28 -17.01
C ASP A 18 -12.01 -10.84 -17.61
N ARG A 19 -12.07 -9.81 -18.46
CA ARG A 19 -10.90 -9.32 -19.19
C ARG A 19 -9.84 -8.78 -18.24
N THR A 20 -10.22 -8.01 -17.22
CA THR A 20 -9.29 -7.43 -16.24
C THR A 20 -8.57 -8.51 -15.46
N THR A 21 -9.28 -9.50 -14.93
CA THR A 21 -8.70 -10.68 -14.27
C THR A 21 -7.70 -11.38 -15.18
N ASN A 22 -8.07 -11.62 -16.43
CA ASN A 22 -7.18 -12.29 -17.39
C ASN A 22 -5.92 -11.48 -17.71
N GLN A 23 -6.03 -10.14 -17.82
CA GLN A 23 -4.90 -9.26 -18.05
C GLN A 23 -3.88 -9.33 -16.90
N LEU A 24 -4.35 -9.21 -15.65
CA LEU A 24 -3.52 -9.24 -14.46
C LEU A 24 -2.83 -10.60 -14.27
N VAL A 25 -3.57 -11.69 -14.44
CA VAL A 25 -3.01 -13.05 -14.34
C VAL A 25 -2.00 -13.35 -15.46
N ASN A 26 -2.28 -12.93 -16.69
CA ASN A 26 -1.32 -13.09 -17.79
C ASN A 26 -0.04 -12.29 -17.58
N LEU A 27 -0.11 -11.11 -16.96
CA LEU A 27 1.08 -10.32 -16.60
C LEU A 27 1.96 -11.08 -15.59
N THR A 28 1.35 -11.72 -14.57
CA THR A 28 2.05 -12.51 -13.56
C THR A 28 2.90 -13.61 -14.19
N SER A 29 2.39 -14.31 -15.21
CA SER A 29 3.12 -15.40 -15.89
C SER A 29 4.28 -14.91 -16.76
N LYS A 30 4.24 -13.66 -17.24
CA LYS A 30 5.31 -13.08 -18.08
C LYS A 30 6.55 -12.68 -17.29
N VAL A 31 6.40 -12.31 -16.02
CA VAL A 31 7.51 -11.89 -15.16
C VAL A 31 8.28 -13.13 -14.69
N ARG A 32 9.48 -13.33 -15.23
CA ARG A 32 10.40 -14.41 -14.86
C ARG A 32 11.78 -13.81 -14.56
N PHE A 33 12.38 -14.18 -13.42
CA PHE A 33 13.65 -13.59 -12.95
C PHE A 33 14.73 -13.53 -14.05
N LYS A 34 14.94 -14.63 -14.78
CA LYS A 34 15.94 -14.72 -15.85
C LYS A 34 15.77 -13.72 -17.01
N ASN A 35 14.56 -13.13 -17.14
CA ASN A 35 14.23 -12.20 -18.21
C ASN A 35 14.19 -10.74 -17.73
N LEU A 36 14.48 -10.49 -16.44
CA LEU A 36 14.41 -9.16 -15.86
C LEU A 36 15.68 -8.34 -16.14
N PRO A 37 15.57 -7.07 -16.51
CA PRO A 37 16.71 -6.18 -16.57
C PRO A 37 17.40 -6.06 -15.21
N ARG A 38 18.75 -5.96 -15.21
CA ARG A 38 19.52 -5.78 -13.97
C ARG A 38 19.04 -4.61 -13.13
N ALA A 39 18.76 -3.46 -13.76
CA ALA A 39 18.25 -2.27 -13.06
C ALA A 39 16.90 -2.52 -12.33
N THR A 40 16.02 -3.35 -12.90
CA THR A 40 14.76 -3.74 -12.27
C THR A 40 14.98 -4.63 -11.06
N VAL A 41 15.92 -5.57 -11.15
CA VAL A 41 16.31 -6.45 -10.04
C VAL A 41 16.91 -5.64 -8.89
N GLU A 42 17.83 -4.71 -9.18
CA GLU A 42 18.42 -3.84 -8.15
C GLU A 42 17.37 -2.91 -7.52
N ALA A 43 16.42 -2.37 -8.29
CA ALA A 43 15.31 -1.60 -7.76
C ALA A 43 14.44 -2.44 -6.79
N ALA A 44 14.13 -3.68 -7.13
CA ALA A 44 13.36 -4.57 -6.24
C ALA A 44 14.12 -4.87 -4.94
N LYS A 45 15.43 -5.16 -5.02
CA LYS A 45 16.28 -5.35 -3.83
C LYS A 45 16.27 -4.11 -2.93
N ALA A 46 16.39 -2.91 -3.50
CA ALA A 46 16.35 -1.66 -2.75
C ALA A 46 15.01 -1.48 -2.01
N ARG A 47 13.85 -1.79 -2.66
CA ARG A 47 12.52 -1.72 -2.03
C ARG A 47 12.37 -2.75 -0.90
N ILE A 48 12.88 -3.97 -1.08
CA ILE A 48 12.87 -5.00 -0.05
C ILE A 48 13.71 -4.54 1.15
N LEU A 49 14.92 -4.03 0.91
CA LEU A 49 15.82 -3.56 1.97
C LEU A 49 15.21 -2.38 2.74
N ASP A 50 14.69 -1.38 2.02
CA ASP A 50 14.00 -0.23 2.58
C ASP A 50 12.82 -0.67 3.48
N SER A 51 11.97 -1.57 2.97
CA SER A 51 10.82 -2.07 3.72
C SER A 51 11.22 -2.79 5.02
N ILE A 52 12.29 -3.57 5.00
CA ILE A 52 12.82 -4.22 6.21
C ILE A 52 13.35 -3.17 7.19
N GLY A 53 14.09 -2.17 6.71
CA GLY A 53 14.61 -1.07 7.53
C GLY A 53 13.49 -0.30 8.23
N VAL A 54 12.46 0.10 7.48
CA VAL A 54 11.26 0.79 8.02
C VAL A 54 10.52 -0.11 9.02
N ALA A 55 10.36 -1.40 8.71
CA ALA A 55 9.73 -2.35 9.62
C ALA A 55 10.47 -2.45 10.96
N MET A 56 11.80 -2.50 10.95
CA MET A 56 12.59 -2.56 12.17
C MET A 56 12.47 -1.28 13.00
N ALA A 57 12.44 -0.12 12.37
CA ALA A 57 12.21 1.16 13.05
C ALA A 57 10.83 1.23 13.72
N ALA A 58 9.81 0.60 13.16
CA ALA A 58 8.45 0.54 13.73
C ALA A 58 8.28 -0.46 14.86
N PHE A 59 9.27 -1.31 15.14
CA PHE A 59 9.14 -2.51 16.00
C PHE A 59 8.55 -2.25 17.38
N LEU A 60 8.89 -1.14 18.03
CA LEU A 60 8.44 -0.80 19.39
C LEU A 60 7.14 0.01 19.42
N SER A 61 6.58 0.39 18.29
CA SER A 61 5.36 1.20 18.21
C SER A 61 4.14 0.47 18.78
N ASP A 62 3.21 1.21 19.38
CA ASP A 62 2.03 0.63 20.05
C ASP A 62 1.14 -0.20 19.13
N PRO A 63 0.79 0.22 17.91
CA PRO A 63 -0.01 -0.61 17.01
C PRO A 63 0.68 -1.93 16.66
N ILE A 64 2.02 -1.94 16.59
CA ILE A 64 2.79 -3.15 16.31
C ILE A 64 2.81 -4.07 17.54
N ARG A 65 2.94 -3.52 18.75
CA ARG A 65 2.82 -4.30 19.99
C ARG A 65 1.42 -4.93 20.12
N ILE A 66 0.36 -4.19 19.81
CA ILE A 66 -1.02 -4.68 19.77
C ILE A 66 -1.14 -5.81 18.75
N SER A 67 -0.66 -5.61 17.53
CA SER A 67 -0.72 -6.61 16.45
C SER A 67 0.01 -7.90 16.83
N ARG A 68 1.18 -7.82 17.46
CA ARG A 68 1.92 -9.01 17.93
C ARG A 68 1.19 -9.82 18.98
N ARG A 69 0.45 -9.17 19.89
CA ARG A 69 -0.34 -9.87 20.92
C ARG A 69 -1.46 -10.74 20.34
N MET A 70 -1.91 -10.44 19.12
CA MET A 70 -2.94 -11.22 18.43
C MET A 70 -2.39 -12.48 17.76
N VAL A 71 -1.07 -12.63 17.69
CA VAL A 71 -0.43 -13.77 17.05
C VAL A 71 -0.22 -14.89 18.05
N GLN A 72 -0.69 -16.07 17.69
CA GLN A 72 -0.35 -17.31 18.39
C GLN A 72 0.78 -18.02 17.65
N PRO A 73 1.85 -18.41 18.34
CA PRO A 73 2.91 -19.22 17.73
C PRO A 73 2.35 -20.52 17.15
N SER A 74 2.90 -20.93 16.00
CA SER A 74 2.57 -22.20 15.37
C SER A 74 3.86 -22.83 14.83
N ILE A 75 3.99 -24.14 15.03
CA ILE A 75 5.10 -24.94 14.50
C ILE A 75 4.65 -25.89 13.38
N LYS A 76 3.38 -25.77 12.94
CA LYS A 76 2.83 -26.56 11.85
C LYS A 76 3.01 -25.81 10.52
N ASP A 77 3.58 -26.45 9.54
CA ASP A 77 3.69 -25.92 8.18
C ASP A 77 2.30 -25.60 7.56
N PRO A 78 2.20 -24.54 6.76
CA PRO A 78 3.26 -23.61 6.36
C PRO A 78 3.61 -22.59 7.45
N ILE A 79 4.90 -22.32 7.67
CA ILE A 79 5.42 -21.43 8.73
C ILE A 79 6.11 -20.21 8.13
N ALA A 80 5.77 -19.04 8.66
CA ALA A 80 6.53 -17.80 8.49
C ALA A 80 6.84 -17.18 9.86
N ARG A 81 7.80 -16.25 9.92
CA ARG A 81 8.26 -15.65 11.17
C ARG A 81 7.95 -14.18 11.25
N LEU A 82 7.71 -13.72 12.49
CA LEU A 82 7.62 -12.29 12.78
C LEU A 82 8.99 -11.64 12.73
N PHE A 83 9.09 -10.50 12.09
CA PHE A 83 10.30 -9.69 12.08
C PHE A 83 10.71 -9.30 13.50
N GLY A 84 11.99 -9.37 13.79
CA GLY A 84 12.60 -8.98 15.06
C GLY A 84 12.47 -9.99 16.20
N THR A 85 11.39 -10.79 16.27
CA THR A 85 11.21 -11.82 17.30
C THR A 85 11.46 -13.24 16.82
N LEU A 86 11.41 -13.46 15.51
CA LEU A 86 11.48 -14.78 14.87
C LEU A 86 10.38 -15.75 15.33
N THR A 87 9.31 -15.25 15.95
CA THR A 87 8.18 -16.05 16.39
C THR A 87 7.52 -16.73 15.19
N PRO A 88 7.47 -18.08 15.14
CA PRO A 88 6.87 -18.82 14.05
C PRO A 88 5.33 -18.74 14.15
N THR A 89 4.69 -18.55 13.00
CA THR A 89 3.22 -18.50 12.89
C THR A 89 2.80 -18.77 11.44
N SER A 90 1.49 -18.77 11.16
CA SER A 90 1.00 -18.92 9.79
C SER A 90 1.34 -17.72 8.90
N PRO A 91 1.50 -17.91 7.58
CA PRO A 91 1.90 -16.85 6.65
C PRO A 91 0.99 -15.62 6.69
N GLU A 92 -0.34 -15.78 6.81
CA GLU A 92 -1.25 -14.63 6.83
C GLU A 92 -1.13 -13.83 8.14
N ARG A 93 -0.83 -14.46 9.28
CA ARG A 93 -0.60 -13.75 10.55
C ARG A 93 0.74 -13.04 10.56
N ALA A 94 1.80 -13.70 10.08
CA ALA A 94 3.09 -13.06 9.89
C ALA A 94 2.97 -11.88 8.94
N THR A 95 2.22 -12.02 7.84
CA THR A 95 1.94 -10.95 6.90
C THR A 95 1.32 -9.75 7.60
N PHE A 96 0.28 -9.94 8.41
CA PHE A 96 -0.38 -8.82 9.09
C PHE A 96 0.59 -8.01 9.95
N VAL A 97 1.33 -8.67 10.85
CA VAL A 97 2.25 -7.99 11.76
C VAL A 97 3.41 -7.35 11.01
N ASN A 98 4.05 -8.10 10.12
CA ASN A 98 5.24 -7.62 9.41
C ASN A 98 4.89 -6.47 8.42
N SER A 99 3.75 -6.56 7.72
CA SER A 99 3.27 -5.46 6.86
C SER A 99 2.84 -4.24 7.68
N ALA A 100 2.28 -4.42 8.88
CA ALA A 100 2.00 -3.32 9.79
C ALA A 100 3.29 -2.59 10.19
N MET A 101 4.39 -3.32 10.45
CA MET A 101 5.71 -2.73 10.71
C MET A 101 6.22 -1.94 9.49
N VAL A 102 6.05 -2.45 8.27
CA VAL A 102 6.46 -1.74 7.04
C VAL A 102 5.65 -0.45 6.86
N ARG A 103 4.34 -0.46 7.16
CA ARG A 103 3.44 0.64 6.82
C ARG A 103 3.33 1.74 7.87
N TYR A 104 3.47 1.39 9.15
CA TYR A 104 3.06 2.26 10.27
C TYR A 104 3.72 3.64 10.28
N LEU A 105 5.01 3.73 10.04
CA LEU A 105 5.77 4.99 10.11
C LEU A 105 5.50 5.95 8.94
N ASP A 106 4.67 5.54 7.97
CA ASP A 106 4.46 6.27 6.71
C ASP A 106 5.75 6.64 5.95
N MET A 107 6.80 5.81 6.13
CA MET A 107 8.11 5.99 5.55
C MET A 107 8.40 5.01 4.39
N ASN A 108 7.54 4.02 4.19
CA ASN A 108 7.61 3.11 3.07
C ASN A 108 7.28 3.82 1.74
N ASP A 109 7.62 3.20 0.62
CA ASP A 109 7.53 3.81 -0.70
C ASP A 109 6.13 4.32 -1.08
N ALA A 110 6.06 5.16 -2.11
CA ALA A 110 4.81 5.66 -2.64
C ALA A 110 4.81 5.64 -4.18
N TYR A 111 3.64 5.45 -4.76
CA TYR A 111 3.39 5.58 -6.19
C TYR A 111 2.08 6.36 -6.40
N VAL A 112 2.20 7.57 -6.94
CA VAL A 112 1.06 8.50 -7.08
C VAL A 112 0.86 8.83 -8.56
N ARG A 113 -0.32 8.51 -9.09
CA ARG A 113 -0.76 8.80 -10.46
C ARG A 113 -2.25 9.20 -10.43
N ALA A 114 -3.10 8.61 -11.27
CA ALA A 114 -4.54 8.78 -11.16
C ALA A 114 -5.06 8.33 -9.80
N GLY A 115 -4.54 7.22 -9.30
CA GLY A 115 -4.72 6.74 -7.93
C GLY A 115 -3.42 6.77 -7.13
N VAL A 116 -3.52 6.37 -5.87
CA VAL A 116 -2.40 6.25 -4.94
C VAL A 116 -2.18 4.79 -4.58
N SER A 117 -0.92 4.37 -4.49
CA SER A 117 -0.52 3.07 -3.96
C SER A 117 0.76 3.19 -3.13
N HIS A 118 0.92 2.25 -2.21
CA HIS A 118 2.17 1.98 -1.51
C HIS A 118 2.57 0.52 -1.80
N PRO A 119 3.23 0.26 -2.94
CA PRO A 119 3.45 -1.11 -3.39
C PRO A 119 4.24 -1.97 -2.41
N SER A 120 5.09 -1.37 -1.59
CA SER A 120 5.85 -2.03 -0.53
C SER A 120 4.99 -2.66 0.57
N ASP A 121 3.72 -2.27 0.73
CA ASP A 121 2.79 -2.91 1.67
C ASP A 121 2.64 -4.42 1.40
N ALA A 122 2.90 -4.87 0.16
CA ALA A 122 2.89 -6.30 -0.20
C ALA A 122 4.16 -7.05 0.22
N ILE A 123 5.31 -6.37 0.38
CA ILE A 123 6.63 -7.01 0.51
C ILE A 123 6.69 -7.99 1.69
N ALA A 124 6.20 -7.59 2.86
CA ALA A 124 6.25 -8.46 4.04
C ALA A 124 5.37 -9.72 3.86
N GLY A 125 4.24 -9.61 3.16
CA GLY A 125 3.40 -10.76 2.80
C GLY A 125 4.10 -11.71 1.82
N LEU A 126 4.87 -11.15 0.87
CA LEU A 126 5.66 -11.95 -0.06
C LEU A 126 6.84 -12.64 0.64
N ILE A 127 7.51 -11.96 1.59
CA ILE A 127 8.56 -12.57 2.41
C ILE A 127 7.98 -13.71 3.25
N ALA A 128 6.84 -13.51 3.91
CA ALA A 128 6.18 -14.54 4.70
C ALA A 128 5.78 -15.76 3.84
N THR A 129 5.27 -15.51 2.63
CA THR A 129 4.93 -16.59 1.69
C THR A 129 6.18 -17.29 1.18
N ALA A 130 7.25 -16.55 0.84
CA ALA A 130 8.50 -17.11 0.35
C ALA A 130 9.18 -17.98 1.42
N GLU A 131 9.16 -17.54 2.68
CA GLU A 131 9.68 -18.33 3.81
C GLU A 131 8.91 -19.63 3.99
N ALA A 132 7.58 -19.56 4.01
CA ALA A 132 6.71 -20.72 4.20
C ALA A 132 6.80 -21.76 3.07
N GLU A 133 7.12 -21.34 1.85
CA GLU A 133 7.24 -22.20 0.67
C GLU A 133 8.72 -22.50 0.31
N TYR A 134 9.66 -22.13 1.15
CA TYR A 134 11.11 -22.32 0.93
C TYR A 134 11.58 -21.77 -0.43
N ALA A 135 10.97 -20.66 -0.87
CA ALA A 135 11.25 -20.07 -2.17
C ALA A 135 12.62 -19.38 -2.18
N SER A 136 13.25 -19.33 -3.35
CA SER A 136 14.54 -18.66 -3.50
C SER A 136 14.41 -17.12 -3.47
N GLY A 137 15.53 -16.41 -3.22
CA GLY A 137 15.56 -14.96 -3.33
C GLY A 137 15.23 -14.44 -4.75
N GLN A 138 15.50 -15.24 -5.79
CA GLN A 138 15.12 -14.92 -7.16
C GLN A 138 13.59 -14.98 -7.36
N ASP A 139 12.94 -15.96 -6.72
CA ASP A 139 11.48 -16.08 -6.77
C ASP A 139 10.83 -14.92 -6.00
N LEU A 140 11.36 -14.56 -4.83
CA LEU A 140 10.90 -13.41 -4.06
C LEU A 140 11.02 -12.10 -4.85
N ILE A 141 12.15 -11.85 -5.51
CA ILE A 141 12.33 -10.67 -6.36
C ILE A 141 11.30 -10.65 -7.50
N ALA A 142 11.11 -11.78 -8.19
CA ALA A 142 10.14 -11.88 -9.28
C ALA A 142 8.69 -11.63 -8.77
N ALA A 143 8.33 -12.18 -7.61
CA ALA A 143 7.03 -11.95 -6.97
C ALA A 143 6.84 -10.49 -6.54
N THR A 144 7.86 -9.86 -5.98
CA THR A 144 7.85 -8.43 -5.64
C THR A 144 7.61 -7.57 -6.88
N ILE A 145 8.30 -7.85 -7.98
CA ILE A 145 8.09 -7.11 -9.24
C ILE A 145 6.67 -7.31 -9.77
N VAL A 146 6.11 -8.53 -9.67
CA VAL A 146 4.69 -8.75 -10.01
C VAL A 146 3.78 -7.89 -9.15
N ALA A 147 3.93 -7.90 -7.83
CA ALA A 147 3.07 -7.14 -6.94
C ALA A 147 3.13 -5.63 -7.21
N TYR A 148 4.33 -5.10 -7.46
CA TYR A 148 4.53 -3.70 -7.84
C TYR A 148 3.86 -3.37 -9.17
N GLU A 149 4.08 -4.21 -10.17
CA GLU A 149 3.54 -3.98 -11.51
C GLU A 149 2.01 -3.97 -11.52
N ILE A 150 1.37 -4.87 -10.76
CA ILE A 150 -0.09 -4.91 -10.62
C ILE A 150 -0.61 -3.65 -9.93
N GLN A 151 -0.01 -3.27 -8.82
CA GLN A 151 -0.43 -2.10 -8.04
C GLN A 151 -0.23 -0.79 -8.80
N CYS A 152 0.95 -0.61 -9.42
CA CYS A 152 1.25 0.60 -10.19
C CYS A 152 0.30 0.74 -11.39
N ARG A 153 0.00 -0.34 -12.12
CA ARG A 153 -0.93 -0.28 -13.25
C ARG A 153 -2.36 0.05 -12.84
N LEU A 154 -2.82 -0.44 -11.70
CA LEU A 154 -4.10 -0.02 -11.15
C LEU A 154 -4.06 1.47 -10.78
N ALA A 155 -3.01 1.92 -10.12
CA ALA A 155 -2.86 3.32 -9.75
C ALA A 155 -2.69 4.27 -10.97
N ASP A 156 -2.14 3.79 -12.09
CA ASP A 156 -2.02 4.58 -13.32
C ASP A 156 -3.40 5.01 -13.87
N VAL A 157 -4.42 4.18 -13.69
CA VAL A 157 -5.70 4.37 -14.39
C VAL A 157 -6.91 4.49 -13.46
N VAL A 158 -6.87 3.98 -12.22
CA VAL A 158 -8.01 3.96 -11.31
C VAL A 158 -7.87 5.05 -10.25
N PRO A 159 -8.64 6.14 -10.34
CA PRO A 159 -8.64 7.21 -9.32
C PRO A 159 -9.51 6.80 -8.13
N ASN A 160 -9.13 5.74 -7.43
CA ASN A 160 -9.89 5.10 -6.36
C ASN A 160 -10.37 6.09 -5.28
N GLU A 161 -9.55 7.06 -4.89
CA GLU A 161 -9.91 8.05 -3.88
C GLU A 161 -11.06 8.96 -4.32
N ALA A 162 -11.17 9.27 -5.63
CA ALA A 162 -12.26 10.06 -6.17
C ALA A 162 -13.62 9.34 -6.06
N TYR A 163 -13.60 8.02 -5.95
CA TYR A 163 -14.79 7.18 -5.73
C TYR A 163 -15.01 6.81 -4.25
N GLY A 164 -14.21 7.36 -3.33
CA GLY A 164 -14.34 7.09 -1.90
C GLY A 164 -13.65 5.79 -1.42
N TRP A 165 -12.78 5.21 -2.23
CA TRP A 165 -12.05 3.98 -1.89
C TRP A 165 -10.61 4.25 -1.49
N ASP A 166 -10.15 3.52 -0.48
CA ASP A 166 -8.78 3.59 0.01
C ASP A 166 -7.77 3.00 -1.00
N GLN A 167 -6.53 3.43 -0.92
CA GLN A 167 -5.41 2.88 -1.71
C GLN A 167 -5.22 1.36 -1.56
N ASN A 168 -5.73 0.78 -0.47
CA ASN A 168 -5.71 -0.67 -0.22
C ASN A 168 -6.38 -1.47 -1.34
N PHE A 169 -7.21 -0.83 -2.17
CA PHE A 169 -7.80 -1.41 -3.36
C PHE A 169 -6.77 -2.08 -4.28
N SER A 170 -5.59 -1.48 -4.47
CA SER A 170 -4.54 -2.01 -5.35
C SER A 170 -3.63 -3.03 -4.65
N ILE A 171 -3.53 -2.98 -3.31
CA ILE A 171 -2.63 -3.84 -2.52
C ILE A 171 -3.07 -5.30 -2.60
N VAL A 172 -4.37 -5.57 -2.45
CA VAL A 172 -4.90 -6.95 -2.48
C VAL A 172 -4.54 -7.66 -3.77
N PRO A 173 -4.88 -7.18 -4.99
CA PRO A 173 -4.55 -7.87 -6.23
C PRO A 173 -3.04 -8.03 -6.44
N GLY A 174 -2.23 -7.02 -6.06
CA GLY A 174 -0.78 -7.11 -6.11
C GLY A 174 -0.24 -8.24 -5.21
N THR A 175 -0.70 -8.29 -3.97
CA THR A 175 -0.26 -9.32 -3.01
C THR A 175 -0.76 -10.70 -3.41
N VAL A 176 -2.03 -10.83 -3.84
CA VAL A 176 -2.60 -12.11 -4.33
C VAL A 176 -1.72 -12.72 -5.43
N LEU A 177 -1.40 -11.91 -6.44
CA LEU A 177 -0.69 -12.40 -7.63
C LEU A 177 0.80 -12.62 -7.36
N GLY A 178 1.41 -11.80 -6.50
CA GLY A 178 2.77 -12.02 -6.01
C GLY A 178 2.89 -13.29 -5.16
N ALA A 179 2.02 -13.49 -4.19
CA ALA A 179 1.95 -14.70 -3.37
C ALA A 179 1.60 -15.93 -4.20
N GLY A 180 0.60 -15.80 -5.09
CA GLY A 180 0.22 -16.89 -5.99
C GLY A 180 1.35 -17.34 -6.92
N LYS A 181 2.25 -16.42 -7.31
CA LYS A 181 3.47 -16.75 -8.04
C LYS A 181 4.44 -17.56 -7.18
N LEU A 182 4.68 -17.19 -5.92
CA LEU A 182 5.51 -17.95 -4.98
C LEU A 182 4.95 -19.35 -4.70
N LEU A 183 3.63 -19.46 -4.61
CA LEU A 183 2.90 -20.72 -4.44
C LEU A 183 2.84 -21.57 -5.72
N ASN A 184 3.44 -21.12 -6.83
CA ASN A 184 3.40 -21.79 -8.14
C ASN A 184 1.98 -22.14 -8.61
N LEU A 185 1.01 -21.24 -8.34
CA LEU A 185 -0.38 -21.45 -8.72
C LEU A 185 -0.54 -21.51 -10.24
N THR A 186 -1.37 -22.45 -10.71
CA THR A 186 -1.78 -22.48 -12.12
C THR A 186 -2.56 -21.21 -12.50
N LYS A 187 -2.67 -20.92 -13.79
CA LYS A 187 -3.45 -19.77 -14.28
C LYS A 187 -4.87 -19.78 -13.71
N HIS A 188 -5.53 -20.92 -13.69
CA HIS A 188 -6.87 -21.08 -13.13
C HIS A 188 -6.89 -20.75 -11.63
N LYS A 189 -5.97 -21.30 -10.83
CA LYS A 189 -5.89 -20.98 -9.39
C LYS A 189 -5.55 -19.52 -9.12
N LEU A 190 -4.72 -18.87 -9.94
CA LEU A 190 -4.47 -17.42 -9.84
C LEU A 190 -5.74 -16.60 -10.09
N GLN A 191 -6.57 -17.01 -11.05
CA GLN A 191 -7.86 -16.37 -11.31
C GLN A 191 -8.80 -16.51 -10.10
N GLN A 192 -8.88 -17.71 -9.50
CA GLN A 192 -9.69 -17.95 -8.31
C GLN A 192 -9.19 -17.12 -7.13
N ALA A 193 -7.88 -17.13 -6.86
CA ALA A 193 -7.26 -16.34 -5.78
C ALA A 193 -7.56 -14.85 -5.94
N LEU A 194 -7.40 -14.31 -7.14
CA LEU A 194 -7.66 -12.90 -7.43
C LEU A 194 -9.15 -12.57 -7.23
N SER A 195 -10.04 -13.44 -7.72
CA SER A 195 -11.47 -13.25 -7.54
C SER A 195 -11.87 -13.23 -6.07
N ILE A 196 -11.42 -14.19 -5.26
CA ILE A 196 -11.67 -14.24 -3.81
C ILE A 196 -11.17 -12.96 -3.15
N GLY A 197 -9.92 -12.56 -3.43
CA GLY A 197 -9.31 -11.39 -2.82
C GLY A 197 -10.05 -10.08 -3.16
N ILE A 198 -10.47 -9.92 -4.40
CA ILE A 198 -11.17 -8.70 -4.86
C ILE A 198 -12.54 -8.57 -4.22
N VAL A 199 -13.38 -9.61 -4.29
CA VAL A 199 -14.79 -9.47 -3.85
C VAL A 199 -14.95 -9.40 -2.34
N SER A 200 -13.96 -9.85 -1.57
CA SER A 200 -14.00 -9.86 -0.10
C SER A 200 -13.34 -8.64 0.56
N ASN A 201 -12.71 -7.73 -0.22
CA ASN A 201 -11.94 -6.63 0.34
C ASN A 201 -12.52 -5.26 -0.06
N VAL A 202 -13.35 -4.72 0.83
CA VAL A 202 -13.90 -3.37 0.71
C VAL A 202 -13.07 -2.42 1.56
N ALA A 203 -12.27 -1.57 0.92
CA ALA A 203 -11.40 -0.61 1.56
C ALA A 203 -11.98 0.82 1.48
N LEU A 204 -12.67 1.26 2.53
CA LEU A 204 -13.29 2.58 2.59
C LEU A 204 -12.27 3.68 2.90
N ASN A 205 -12.40 4.79 2.17
CA ASN A 205 -11.57 5.96 2.38
C ASN A 205 -11.86 6.70 3.71
N GLN A 206 -12.88 6.26 4.47
CA GLN A 206 -13.10 6.70 5.86
C GLN A 206 -11.87 6.45 6.75
N THR A 207 -11.06 5.45 6.43
CA THR A 207 -9.75 5.19 7.06
C THR A 207 -8.84 6.43 7.08
N ARG A 208 -9.05 7.37 6.15
CA ARG A 208 -8.22 8.58 5.95
C ARG A 208 -9.02 9.87 6.05
N THR A 209 -10.10 9.88 6.83
CA THR A 209 -10.99 11.04 6.98
C THR A 209 -11.11 11.45 8.44
N GLY A 210 -11.11 12.76 8.72
CA GLY A 210 -11.13 13.31 10.08
C GLY A 210 -9.83 13.08 10.84
N THR A 211 -9.90 13.00 12.17
CA THR A 211 -8.75 12.64 13.01
C THR A 211 -8.32 11.20 12.70
N LEU A 212 -7.07 11.05 12.27
CA LEU A 212 -6.57 9.75 11.87
C LEU A 212 -6.24 8.87 13.09
N SER A 213 -6.55 7.59 12.95
CA SER A 213 -6.33 6.58 14.00
C SER A 213 -5.18 5.64 13.66
N MET A 214 -4.75 4.83 14.64
CA MET A 214 -3.76 3.75 14.42
C MET A 214 -4.10 2.85 13.24
N TRP A 215 -5.40 2.64 12.96
CA TRP A 215 -5.84 1.81 11.84
C TRP A 215 -5.37 2.32 10.48
N LYS A 216 -5.27 3.64 10.28
CA LYS A 216 -4.70 4.23 9.05
C LYS A 216 -3.29 3.72 8.78
N GLY A 217 -2.46 3.58 9.83
CA GLY A 217 -1.09 3.10 9.73
C GLY A 217 -0.96 1.59 9.51
N ILE A 218 -2.04 0.81 9.65
CA ILE A 218 -1.99 -0.66 9.51
C ILE A 218 -3.04 -1.24 8.56
N SER A 219 -3.89 -0.42 7.97
CA SER A 219 -4.93 -0.91 7.05
C SER A 219 -4.35 -1.61 5.81
N GLY A 220 -3.21 -1.14 5.29
CA GLY A 220 -2.46 -1.81 4.22
C GLY A 220 -2.00 -3.21 4.58
N ALA A 221 -1.62 -3.42 5.85
CA ALA A 221 -1.25 -4.73 6.36
C ALA A 221 -2.43 -5.73 6.31
N ASN A 222 -3.64 -5.26 6.60
CA ASN A 222 -4.83 -6.09 6.47
C ASN A 222 -5.10 -6.45 5.00
N ALA A 223 -4.92 -5.52 4.07
CA ALA A 223 -5.06 -5.79 2.64
C ALA A 223 -4.02 -6.83 2.16
N SER A 224 -2.76 -6.69 2.58
CA SER A 224 -1.71 -7.66 2.26
C SER A 224 -2.02 -9.05 2.85
N ARG A 225 -2.47 -9.11 4.11
CA ARG A 225 -2.92 -10.35 4.75
C ARG A 225 -4.03 -11.04 3.96
N GLN A 226 -5.04 -10.29 3.53
CA GLN A 226 -6.13 -10.81 2.70
C GLN A 226 -5.63 -11.35 1.37
N GLY A 227 -4.64 -10.68 0.77
CA GLY A 227 -4.00 -11.17 -0.46
C GLY A 227 -3.32 -12.51 -0.29
N VAL A 228 -2.51 -12.67 0.76
CA VAL A 228 -1.86 -13.95 1.09
C VAL A 228 -2.90 -15.02 1.40
N PHE A 229 -3.88 -14.73 2.25
CA PHE A 229 -4.95 -15.66 2.62
C PHE A 229 -5.72 -16.16 1.40
N SER A 230 -6.10 -15.26 0.48
CA SER A 230 -6.81 -15.63 -0.76
C SER A 230 -5.97 -16.54 -1.66
N ALA A 231 -4.65 -16.31 -1.73
CA ALA A 231 -3.75 -17.16 -2.50
C ALA A 231 -3.66 -18.59 -1.92
N TYR A 232 -3.59 -18.72 -0.58
CA TYR A 232 -3.62 -20.03 0.08
C TYR A 232 -4.97 -20.74 -0.07
N LEU A 233 -6.11 -20.04 0.05
CA LEU A 233 -7.43 -20.63 -0.21
C LEU A 233 -7.53 -21.25 -1.60
N ALA A 234 -7.05 -20.53 -2.62
CA ALA A 234 -7.05 -21.05 -4.00
C ALA A 234 -6.02 -22.17 -4.20
N LYS A 235 -4.89 -22.18 -3.45
CA LYS A 235 -3.95 -23.32 -3.42
C LYS A 235 -4.68 -24.59 -3.01
N GLU A 236 -5.51 -24.50 -1.97
CA GLU A 236 -6.30 -25.61 -1.45
C GLU A 236 -7.54 -25.96 -2.30
N GLY A 237 -7.81 -25.20 -3.37
CA GLY A 237 -8.86 -25.52 -4.33
C GLY A 237 -10.16 -24.73 -4.17
N MET A 238 -10.19 -23.71 -3.29
CA MET A 238 -11.36 -22.83 -3.17
C MET A 238 -11.56 -22.02 -4.46
N THR A 239 -12.82 -21.90 -4.90
CA THR A 239 -13.20 -21.12 -6.07
C THR A 239 -13.78 -19.78 -5.67
N GLY A 240 -13.52 -18.74 -6.47
CA GLY A 240 -14.14 -17.43 -6.37
C GLY A 240 -15.21 -17.24 -7.44
N PRO A 241 -16.04 -16.19 -7.32
CA PRO A 241 -17.06 -15.88 -8.31
C PRO A 241 -16.46 -15.49 -9.66
N ASP A 242 -17.22 -15.71 -10.72
CA ASP A 242 -16.87 -15.23 -12.06
C ASP A 242 -16.91 -13.70 -12.13
N ALA A 243 -16.09 -13.13 -13.03
CA ALA A 243 -16.11 -11.71 -13.40
C ALA A 243 -16.04 -10.71 -12.20
N PRO A 244 -15.04 -10.80 -11.30
CA PRO A 244 -14.97 -9.96 -10.10
C PRO A 244 -14.83 -8.46 -10.41
N PHE A 245 -14.30 -8.07 -11.57
CA PHE A 245 -14.18 -6.67 -11.98
C PHE A 245 -15.35 -6.21 -12.85
N GLU A 246 -15.69 -6.96 -13.90
CA GLU A 246 -16.61 -6.53 -14.97
C GLU A 246 -18.04 -7.09 -14.80
N GLY A 247 -18.25 -7.95 -13.82
CA GLY A 247 -19.58 -8.52 -13.53
C GLY A 247 -20.60 -7.47 -13.11
N ALA A 248 -21.88 -7.80 -13.19
CA ALA A 248 -22.98 -6.89 -12.83
C ALA A 248 -22.87 -6.34 -11.41
N MET A 249 -22.32 -7.13 -10.48
CA MET A 249 -22.01 -6.74 -9.09
C MET A 249 -20.49 -6.68 -8.83
N GLY A 250 -19.71 -6.57 -9.89
CA GLY A 250 -18.25 -6.47 -9.83
C GLY A 250 -17.76 -5.06 -9.49
N VAL A 251 -16.44 -4.95 -9.32
CA VAL A 251 -15.75 -3.73 -8.87
C VAL A 251 -16.12 -2.50 -9.69
N TRP A 252 -16.11 -2.60 -11.02
CA TRP A 252 -16.37 -1.43 -11.86
C TRP A 252 -17.79 -0.87 -11.67
N ASN A 253 -18.76 -1.74 -11.51
CA ASN A 253 -20.14 -1.32 -11.28
C ASN A 253 -20.38 -0.83 -9.85
N GLN A 254 -19.88 -1.55 -8.84
CA GLN A 254 -20.17 -1.23 -7.43
C GLN A 254 -19.27 -0.14 -6.86
N MET A 255 -17.99 -0.15 -7.22
CA MET A 255 -17.00 0.74 -6.62
C MET A 255 -16.68 1.96 -7.49
N MET A 256 -16.91 1.88 -8.81
CA MET A 256 -16.49 2.91 -9.78
C MET A 256 -17.68 3.48 -10.58
N ASN A 257 -18.90 3.36 -10.06
CA ASN A 257 -20.11 3.89 -10.67
C ASN A 257 -20.33 3.44 -12.14
N GLY A 258 -19.91 2.22 -12.48
CA GLY A 258 -19.99 1.67 -13.83
C GLY A 258 -18.85 2.09 -14.76
N ASN A 259 -17.91 2.94 -14.31
CA ASN A 259 -16.73 3.26 -15.11
C ASN A 259 -15.78 2.07 -15.16
N THR A 260 -15.30 1.75 -16.34
CA THR A 260 -14.34 0.67 -16.58
C THR A 260 -12.99 1.23 -16.92
N PHE A 261 -11.93 0.57 -16.46
CA PHE A 261 -10.55 1.01 -16.68
C PHE A 261 -9.77 -0.04 -17.45
N SER A 262 -9.08 0.38 -18.51
CA SER A 262 -8.24 -0.51 -19.31
C SER A 262 -6.83 -0.55 -18.76
N LEU A 263 -6.42 -1.70 -18.26
CA LEU A 263 -5.04 -1.93 -17.82
C LEU A 263 -4.18 -2.21 -19.07
N LEU A 264 -3.37 -1.24 -19.45
CA LEU A 264 -2.43 -1.42 -20.57
C LEU A 264 -1.30 -2.37 -20.12
N ALA A 265 -1.35 -3.62 -20.57
CA ALA A 265 -0.22 -4.52 -20.42
C ALA A 265 0.84 -4.20 -21.49
N PRO A 266 2.14 -4.14 -21.17
CA PRO A 266 3.15 -4.00 -22.19
C PRO A 266 3.09 -5.20 -23.14
N HIS A 267 3.11 -4.94 -24.44
CA HIS A 267 3.20 -5.99 -25.46
C HIS A 267 4.50 -6.78 -25.31
N SER A 268 5.56 -6.11 -24.84
CA SER A 268 6.87 -6.70 -24.57
C SER A 268 7.45 -6.12 -23.27
N LEU A 269 8.14 -6.96 -22.49
CA LEU A 269 8.90 -6.51 -21.31
C LEU A 269 10.24 -5.85 -21.71
N LYS A 270 10.66 -5.97 -22.97
CA LYS A 270 11.90 -5.35 -23.48
C LYS A 270 11.73 -3.84 -23.54
N GLY A 271 12.60 -3.11 -22.85
CA GLY A 271 12.52 -1.65 -22.75
C GLY A 271 11.42 -1.12 -21.83
N HIS A 272 10.62 -2.00 -21.21
CA HIS A 272 9.60 -1.60 -20.25
C HIS A 272 10.23 -1.12 -18.94
N LYS A 273 9.76 0.03 -18.45
CA LYS A 273 10.13 0.54 -17.13
C LYS A 273 9.11 0.04 -16.10
N PHE A 274 9.52 -0.94 -15.29
CA PHE A 274 8.66 -1.55 -14.29
C PHE A 274 8.25 -0.60 -13.18
N GLY A 275 7.07 -0.82 -12.60
CA GLY A 275 6.53 -0.01 -11.49
C GLY A 275 7.48 0.10 -10.29
N VAL A 276 8.24 -0.97 -9.98
CA VAL A 276 9.26 -0.97 -8.92
C VAL A 276 10.39 0.04 -9.15
N GLN A 277 10.64 0.45 -10.39
CA GLN A 277 11.62 1.48 -10.74
C GLN A 277 11.04 2.90 -10.71
N GLN A 278 9.74 3.02 -10.56
CA GLN A 278 8.99 4.28 -10.67
C GLN A 278 8.32 4.69 -9.36
N SER A 279 8.32 3.83 -8.34
CA SER A 279 7.91 4.20 -6.99
C SER A 279 9.01 5.01 -6.30
N ASP A 280 8.62 5.92 -5.43
CA ASP A 280 9.52 6.82 -4.72
C ASP A 280 9.77 6.30 -3.30
N ILE A 281 11.03 6.10 -2.93
CA ILE A 281 11.45 5.85 -1.53
C ILE A 281 11.35 7.19 -0.78
N LYS A 282 10.73 7.16 0.39
CA LYS A 282 10.54 8.35 1.21
C LYS A 282 11.76 8.64 2.09
N ALA A 283 12.14 9.91 2.17
CA ALA A 283 13.23 10.37 3.03
C ALA A 283 12.77 10.66 4.47
N PHE A 284 11.49 10.99 4.65
CA PHE A 284 10.92 11.40 5.93
C PHE A 284 9.72 10.52 6.30
N PRO A 285 9.43 10.28 7.60
CA PRO A 285 8.29 9.50 8.07
C PRO A 285 6.99 10.32 8.04
N ILE A 286 6.64 10.86 6.87
CA ILE A 286 5.51 11.75 6.64
C ILE A 286 4.76 11.41 5.37
N ARG A 287 3.56 11.96 5.23
CA ARG A 287 2.76 11.87 4.01
C ARG A 287 3.55 12.30 2.77
N TYR A 288 3.39 11.57 1.66
CA TYR A 288 4.12 11.82 0.40
C TYR A 288 4.07 13.29 -0.05
N GLY A 289 2.89 13.93 -0.04
CA GLY A 289 2.74 15.32 -0.46
C GLY A 289 3.44 16.36 0.44
N CYS A 290 3.92 15.98 1.62
CA CYS A 290 4.66 16.86 2.52
C CYS A 290 6.18 16.87 2.25
N HIS A 291 6.72 15.90 1.48
CA HIS A 291 8.17 15.75 1.31
C HIS A 291 8.83 16.95 0.65
N VAL A 292 8.31 17.42 -0.49
CA VAL A 292 8.90 18.56 -1.21
C VAL A 292 8.82 19.84 -0.39
N PRO A 293 7.66 20.23 0.20
CA PRO A 293 7.60 21.39 1.08
C PRO A 293 8.57 21.30 2.28
N VAL A 294 8.64 20.15 2.95
CA VAL A 294 9.54 19.94 4.10
C VAL A 294 11.02 20.03 3.67
N TYR A 295 11.39 19.37 2.59
CA TYR A 295 12.75 19.47 2.06
C TYR A 295 13.12 20.92 1.72
N THR A 296 12.20 21.65 1.09
CA THR A 296 12.40 23.07 0.75
C THR A 296 12.55 23.92 2.02
N ALA A 297 11.74 23.68 3.05
CA ALA A 297 11.84 24.38 4.33
C ALA A 297 13.20 24.12 5.01
N LEU A 298 13.69 22.88 5.00
CA LEU A 298 15.01 22.53 5.55
C LEU A 298 16.15 23.23 4.78
N GLU A 299 16.06 23.35 3.45
CA GLU A 299 17.05 24.11 2.66
C GLU A 299 16.97 25.62 2.92
N LEU A 300 15.78 26.19 3.07
CA LEU A 300 15.60 27.61 3.42
C LEU A 300 16.11 27.90 4.83
N ARG A 301 15.87 27.00 5.79
CA ARG A 301 16.33 27.12 7.17
C ARG A 301 17.85 27.40 7.27
N LYS A 302 18.65 26.80 6.40
CA LYS A 302 20.10 27.02 6.35
C LYS A 302 20.49 28.49 6.06
N LYS A 303 19.56 29.28 5.54
CA LYS A 303 19.76 30.70 5.16
C LYS A 303 19.11 31.68 6.16
N ILE A 304 18.38 31.18 7.17
CA ILE A 304 17.67 31.96 8.16
C ILE A 304 18.50 31.99 9.42
N SER A 305 18.93 33.17 9.86
CA SER A 305 19.74 33.37 11.05
C SER A 305 18.95 33.18 12.36
N ASN A 306 17.67 33.59 12.37
CA ASN A 306 16.80 33.44 13.52
C ASN A 306 15.41 32.98 13.09
N ILE A 307 15.06 31.72 13.39
CA ILE A 307 13.77 31.12 13.03
C ILE A 307 12.59 31.86 13.69
N ARG A 308 12.80 32.47 14.87
CA ARG A 308 11.73 33.18 15.60
C ARG A 308 11.36 34.52 14.99
N GLU A 309 12.10 34.98 13.97
CA GLU A 309 11.80 36.22 13.22
C GLU A 309 10.93 35.94 11.97
N ILE A 310 10.49 34.69 11.75
CA ILE A 310 9.60 34.37 10.65
C ILE A 310 8.21 34.89 10.95
N GLU A 311 7.74 35.88 10.18
CA GLU A 311 6.40 36.47 10.32
C GLU A 311 5.32 35.61 9.62
N SER A 312 5.67 34.96 8.49
CA SER A 312 4.72 34.14 7.73
C SER A 312 5.41 33.13 6.86
N ILE A 313 4.71 32.03 6.58
CA ILE A 313 5.13 30.97 5.66
C ILE A 313 4.07 30.83 4.57
N LYS A 314 4.46 31.09 3.31
CA LYS A 314 3.62 30.85 2.13
C LYS A 314 4.10 29.62 1.41
N VAL A 315 3.18 28.68 1.15
CA VAL A 315 3.46 27.44 0.40
C VAL A 315 2.63 27.44 -0.88
N ASP A 316 3.29 27.50 -2.02
CA ASP A 316 2.66 27.29 -3.32
C ASP A 316 2.77 25.79 -3.66
N THR A 317 1.64 25.10 -3.79
CA THR A 317 1.57 23.66 -4.00
C THR A 317 0.44 23.27 -4.96
N TYR A 318 0.38 22.01 -5.34
CA TYR A 318 -0.64 21.51 -6.26
C TYR A 318 -2.01 21.33 -5.57
N THR A 319 -3.08 21.48 -6.35
CA THR A 319 -4.48 21.53 -5.85
C THR A 319 -4.86 20.32 -4.99
N GLN A 320 -4.42 19.11 -5.34
CA GLN A 320 -4.74 17.89 -4.59
C GLN A 320 -4.10 17.86 -3.19
N ALA A 321 -2.98 18.56 -2.99
CA ALA A 321 -2.39 18.71 -1.66
C ALA A 321 -3.21 19.62 -0.77
N PHE A 322 -3.89 20.63 -1.35
CA PHE A 322 -4.63 21.64 -0.61
C PHE A 322 -5.94 21.11 -0.04
N GLY A 323 -6.84 20.56 -0.87
CA GLY A 323 -8.24 20.38 -0.52
C GLY A 323 -8.50 19.46 0.67
N ARG A 324 -7.83 18.33 0.75
CA ARG A 324 -8.16 17.26 1.72
C ARG A 324 -7.36 17.34 3.03
N TRP A 325 -6.16 17.92 2.98
CA TRP A 325 -5.17 17.82 4.05
C TRP A 325 -4.78 19.17 4.66
N ILE A 326 -5.05 20.27 3.97
CA ILE A 326 -4.75 21.63 4.45
C ILE A 326 -6.04 22.38 4.80
N GLY A 327 -7.12 22.14 4.05
CA GLY A 327 -8.43 22.75 4.30
C GLY A 327 -9.22 22.18 5.48
N VAL A 328 -8.63 21.24 6.24
CA VAL A 328 -9.30 20.51 7.33
C VAL A 328 -8.68 20.89 8.65
N PRO A 329 -9.46 21.42 9.63
CA PRO A 329 -8.93 21.95 10.90
C PRO A 329 -8.07 20.96 11.70
N GLU A 330 -8.39 19.66 11.63
CA GLU A 330 -7.69 18.60 12.36
C GLU A 330 -6.21 18.46 11.97
N PHE A 331 -5.83 18.95 10.79
CA PHE A 331 -4.43 18.95 10.36
C PHE A 331 -3.66 20.21 10.72
N TRP A 332 -4.34 21.26 11.21
CA TRP A 332 -3.66 22.44 11.76
C TRP A 332 -3.26 22.26 13.23
N LYS A 333 -4.02 21.45 13.98
CA LYS A 333 -3.74 21.10 15.38
C LYS A 333 -3.89 19.59 15.56
N PRO A 334 -2.94 18.79 15.05
CA PRO A 334 -3.04 17.34 15.15
C PRO A 334 -2.89 16.88 16.60
N ILE A 335 -3.74 15.93 17.02
CA ILE A 335 -3.74 15.36 18.36
C ILE A 335 -3.31 13.88 18.37
N THR A 336 -3.13 13.30 17.21
CA THR A 336 -2.63 11.92 17.04
C THR A 336 -1.39 11.92 16.17
N ARG A 337 -0.54 10.90 16.36
CA ARG A 337 0.64 10.71 15.53
C ARG A 337 0.28 10.64 14.04
N GLU A 338 -0.76 9.88 13.73
CA GLU A 338 -1.21 9.64 12.35
C GLU A 338 -1.81 10.89 11.69
N SER A 339 -2.36 11.83 12.47
CA SER A 339 -2.75 13.15 11.95
C SER A 339 -1.54 14.06 11.79
N ALA A 340 -0.57 13.98 12.71
CA ALA A 340 0.64 14.80 12.68
C ALA A 340 1.53 14.49 11.46
N ASP A 341 1.78 13.21 11.15
CA ASP A 341 2.57 12.82 9.98
C ASP A 341 1.89 13.15 8.63
N HIS A 342 0.60 13.55 8.67
CA HIS A 342 -0.18 14.01 7.53
C HIS A 342 -0.40 15.53 7.51
N SER A 343 -0.05 16.23 8.58
CA SER A 343 -0.20 17.67 8.71
C SER A 343 0.95 18.41 8.03
N LEU A 344 0.68 19.07 6.91
CA LEU A 344 1.69 19.93 6.29
C LEU A 344 2.09 21.11 7.18
N PRO A 345 1.15 21.86 7.84
CA PRO A 345 1.53 22.92 8.75
C PRO A 345 2.45 22.45 9.88
N PHE A 346 2.10 21.37 10.56
CA PHE A 346 2.94 20.80 11.63
C PHE A 346 4.31 20.37 11.10
N CYS A 347 4.35 19.61 10.00
CA CYS A 347 5.61 19.11 9.43
C CYS A 347 6.55 20.27 9.02
N LEU A 348 6.02 21.35 8.47
CA LEU A 348 6.81 22.53 8.12
C LEU A 348 7.35 23.26 9.36
N ALA A 349 6.49 23.50 10.36
CA ALA A 349 6.90 24.14 11.60
C ALA A 349 7.97 23.32 12.35
N ALA A 350 7.76 22.01 12.49
CA ALA A 350 8.72 21.12 13.10
C ALA A 350 10.07 21.09 12.33
N ALA A 351 10.03 21.03 11.00
CA ALA A 351 11.24 21.07 10.18
C ALA A 351 12.03 22.38 10.36
N LEU A 352 11.34 23.50 10.45
CA LEU A 352 11.97 24.81 10.66
C LEU A 352 12.52 24.97 12.09
N ILE A 353 11.79 24.54 13.10
CA ILE A 353 12.20 24.69 14.53
C ILE A 353 13.28 23.67 14.87
N ASP A 354 13.05 22.38 14.63
CA ASP A 354 13.94 21.29 15.04
C ASP A 354 15.11 21.08 14.05
N GLY A 355 14.95 21.50 12.79
CA GLY A 355 15.96 21.37 11.73
C GLY A 355 16.01 20.00 11.07
N ASP A 356 15.08 19.12 11.41
CA ASP A 356 14.89 17.79 10.80
C ASP A 356 13.48 17.27 11.09
N ILE A 357 13.07 16.21 10.39
CA ILE A 357 11.87 15.42 10.71
C ILE A 357 12.25 13.94 10.69
N THR A 358 12.20 13.35 11.87
CA THR A 358 12.52 11.94 12.09
C THR A 358 11.36 11.21 12.78
N THR A 359 11.52 9.92 13.03
CA THR A 359 10.58 9.15 13.86
C THR A 359 10.44 9.72 15.26
N GLU A 360 11.54 10.25 15.82
CA GLU A 360 11.57 10.87 17.16
C GLU A 360 10.66 12.09 17.26
N THR A 361 10.52 12.89 16.19
CA THR A 361 9.59 14.02 16.12
C THR A 361 8.16 13.59 16.52
N PHE A 362 7.74 12.39 16.13
CA PHE A 362 6.43 11.84 16.44
C PHE A 362 6.40 11.06 17.76
N ASP A 363 7.46 10.31 18.08
CA ASP A 363 7.55 9.50 19.29
C ASP A 363 7.64 10.38 20.55
N GLN A 364 8.29 11.53 20.47
CA GLN A 364 8.33 12.56 21.51
C GLN A 364 7.07 13.43 21.53
N LYS A 365 6.10 13.16 20.67
CA LYS A 365 4.82 13.90 20.56
C LYS A 365 5.01 15.40 20.36
N ARG A 366 6.00 15.81 19.57
CA ARG A 366 6.25 17.24 19.24
C ARG A 366 5.01 17.94 18.67
N PHE A 367 4.07 17.18 18.13
CA PHE A 367 2.78 17.70 17.65
C PHE A 367 1.81 18.17 18.77
N LEU A 368 2.18 17.99 20.03
CA LEU A 368 1.48 18.57 21.19
C LEU A 368 2.24 19.77 21.79
N ASP A 369 3.42 20.08 21.24
CA ASP A 369 4.24 21.20 21.72
C ASP A 369 3.66 22.53 21.24
N THR A 370 3.39 23.42 22.18
CA THR A 370 2.81 24.74 21.91
C THR A 370 3.70 25.63 21.06
N GLU A 371 5.02 25.50 21.12
CA GLU A 371 5.96 26.25 20.27
C GLU A 371 5.80 25.89 18.78
N ILE A 372 5.39 24.66 18.47
CA ILE A 372 5.23 24.19 17.08
C ILE A 372 3.83 24.48 16.55
N ILE A 373 2.79 24.40 17.41
CA ILE A 373 1.39 24.46 16.98
C ILE A 373 0.74 25.84 17.19
N SER A 374 1.44 26.81 17.77
CA SER A 374 0.99 28.19 17.90
C SER A 374 1.15 29.00 16.62
#